data_7497ef0e0b09b25568e016effb6ef3a0
#
_entry.id   7497ef0e0b09b25568e016effb6ef3a0
#
_cell.length_a   1.000
_cell.length_b   1.000
_cell.length_c   1.000
_cell.angle_alpha   90.00
_cell.angle_beta   90.00
_cell.angle_gamma   90.00
#
_symmetry.space_group_name_H-M   'P 1'
#
loop_
_entity.id
_entity.type
_entity.pdbx_description
1 polymer ?
#
loop_
_entity_poly.entity_id
_entity_poly.type
_entity_poly.pdbx_seq_one_letter_code
_entity_poly.pdbx_strand_id
1 'polypeptide(L)'
;MHRPLRSFFPRRSCCPCSCPPPPRTPAFARFYAAQAPSKSSTLPPQDKLVLAAQKLLDDARGGADEGSTEAAKKDRELDSLKRALQDVHDGQELIQTLRELAETESDPDLRELALSDLPQAEASLSSLRSHLLSTLLPPSSTSSLSALLELKSGVGGSESALFAGSLVRMYMRLAARKGWKASLVEAAVVQGVGAGDAYKEAILEIEGEGAFGILRREAGVHRVQRVPATESQGRVHTSTVGIIVLPSESAAQPMDDSDLFDPKDVKIETMRSRGAGGQHVNRTESAIRLTHMPTGISVSMQDSRSQHENRVKAYKVLRGRLMDRKLQAEQEARRSVRLTQVKGTDRSEKIRTYNFPQGRLTDHRIPITTSGLEDAMDGGETLDMVSRELEIREEEEAIEAILAGDAP
;
A
#
# COMPACT_ATOMS: atom_id res chain seq x y z
N MET A 1 -49.17 -41.18 41.34
CA MET A 1 -50.60 -41.06 41.05
C MET A 1 -50.77 -40.29 39.73
N HIS A 2 -51.58 -40.86 38.85
CA HIS A 2 -52.15 -40.43 37.56
C HIS A 2 -51.28 -40.48 36.30
N ARG A 3 -51.38 -41.59 35.60
CA ARG A 3 -51.50 -41.78 34.16
C ARG A 3 -52.94 -41.32 33.71
N PRO A 4 -53.33 -41.37 32.40
CA PRO A 4 -52.77 -41.25 31.06
C PRO A 4 -53.64 -40.37 30.15
N LEU A 5 -53.28 -40.28 28.82
CA LEU A 5 -54.27 -40.54 27.76
C LEU A 5 -53.59 -40.60 26.37
N ARG A 6 -53.78 -41.76 25.75
CA ARG A 6 -53.50 -42.03 24.32
C ARG A 6 -54.62 -41.39 23.50
N SER A 7 -54.30 -40.82 22.33
CA SER A 7 -55.23 -40.70 21.22
C SER A 7 -54.68 -41.35 19.96
N PHE A 8 -55.39 -42.36 19.56
CA PHE A 8 -55.31 -43.08 18.28
C PHE A 8 -55.78 -42.19 17.12
N PHE A 9 -55.05 -42.18 16.00
CA PHE A 9 -55.64 -41.86 14.70
C PHE A 9 -55.16 -42.92 13.66
N PRO A 10 -56.05 -43.30 12.70
CA PRO A 10 -55.91 -44.49 11.91
C PRO A 10 -55.09 -44.29 10.65
N ARG A 11 -54.41 -45.39 10.24
CA ARG A 11 -53.75 -45.52 8.95
C ARG A 11 -54.77 -45.50 7.82
N ARG A 12 -54.61 -44.60 6.85
CA ARG A 12 -55.18 -44.77 5.52
C ARG A 12 -54.15 -45.33 4.56
N SER A 13 -54.41 -46.51 4.07
CA SER A 13 -53.82 -47.17 2.95
C SER A 13 -54.18 -46.41 1.67
N CYS A 14 -53.21 -46.00 0.86
CA CYS A 14 -53.42 -45.61 -0.54
C CYS A 14 -52.44 -46.35 -1.43
N CYS A 15 -53.02 -46.81 -2.56
CA CYS A 15 -52.55 -47.70 -3.58
C CYS A 15 -51.20 -47.31 -4.25
N PRO A 16 -50.52 -48.30 -4.88
CA PRO A 16 -49.32 -48.05 -5.66
C PRO A 16 -49.69 -47.58 -7.06
N CYS A 17 -49.53 -46.26 -7.35
CA CYS A 17 -49.51 -45.78 -8.72
C CYS A 17 -48.07 -45.84 -9.25
N SER A 18 -47.82 -46.68 -10.21
CA SER A 18 -46.60 -46.79 -11.02
C SER A 18 -46.51 -45.58 -11.95
N CYS A 19 -45.71 -44.59 -11.58
CA CYS A 19 -45.23 -43.57 -12.50
C CYS A 19 -43.76 -43.83 -12.83
N PRO A 20 -43.36 -43.80 -14.11
CA PRO A 20 -41.96 -43.98 -14.50
C PRO A 20 -41.14 -42.74 -14.06
N PRO A 21 -39.85 -42.90 -13.68
CA PRO A 21 -38.98 -41.79 -13.31
C PRO A 21 -38.68 -40.92 -14.54
N PRO A 22 -38.57 -39.58 -14.36
CA PRO A 22 -38.17 -38.72 -15.45
C PRO A 22 -36.74 -39.00 -15.89
N PRO A 23 -36.40 -38.79 -17.19
CA PRO A 23 -35.09 -39.06 -17.72
C PRO A 23 -34.03 -38.20 -17.03
N ARG A 24 -32.94 -38.82 -16.57
CA ARG A 24 -31.75 -38.17 -16.04
C ARG A 24 -31.08 -37.41 -17.17
N THR A 25 -31.22 -36.08 -17.18
CA THR A 25 -30.39 -35.21 -17.98
C THR A 25 -28.96 -35.20 -17.42
N PRO A 26 -27.94 -35.27 -18.28
CA PRO A 26 -26.55 -35.26 -17.81
C PRO A 26 -26.21 -33.92 -17.20
N ALA A 27 -25.73 -33.94 -15.96
CA ALA A 27 -25.29 -32.75 -15.18
C ALA A 27 -23.91 -32.28 -15.65
N PHE A 28 -23.76 -31.92 -16.94
CA PHE A 28 -22.54 -31.33 -17.47
C PHE A 28 -22.85 -30.21 -18.48
N ALA A 29 -23.56 -29.16 -18.08
CA ALA A 29 -23.65 -27.94 -18.86
C ALA A 29 -24.29 -26.80 -18.04
N ARG A 30 -23.69 -26.46 -16.90
CA ARG A 30 -24.03 -25.23 -16.16
C ARG A 30 -22.84 -24.68 -15.40
N PHE A 31 -21.77 -24.35 -16.12
CA PHE A 31 -20.72 -23.50 -15.59
C PHE A 31 -20.09 -22.74 -16.77
N TYR A 32 -20.80 -21.78 -17.30
CA TYR A 32 -20.28 -20.63 -18.04
C TYR A 32 -21.49 -19.76 -18.43
N ALA A 33 -22.21 -19.27 -17.42
CA ALA A 33 -22.93 -18.03 -17.59
C ALA A 33 -22.00 -16.93 -17.08
N ALA A 34 -21.19 -16.40 -17.97
CA ALA A 34 -20.53 -15.11 -17.76
C ALA A 34 -21.62 -14.13 -17.37
N GLN A 35 -21.58 -13.60 -16.15
CA GLN A 35 -22.34 -12.43 -15.78
C GLN A 35 -21.88 -11.34 -16.71
N ALA A 36 -22.78 -10.93 -17.60
CA ALA A 36 -22.59 -9.77 -18.43
C ALA A 36 -22.33 -8.57 -17.49
N PRO A 37 -21.28 -7.76 -17.75
CA PRO A 37 -21.04 -6.58 -16.97
C PRO A 37 -22.26 -5.67 -17.08
N SER A 38 -22.76 -5.22 -15.93
CA SER A 38 -23.77 -4.18 -15.84
C SER A 38 -23.28 -2.98 -16.65
N LYS A 39 -24.08 -2.51 -17.59
CA LYS A 39 -23.81 -1.31 -18.38
C LYS A 39 -23.84 -0.08 -17.46
N SER A 40 -22.75 0.17 -16.75
CA SER A 40 -22.39 1.52 -16.35
C SER A 40 -21.75 2.17 -17.57
N SER A 41 -22.20 3.34 -17.93
CA SER A 41 -21.67 4.18 -19.02
C SER A 41 -20.25 4.65 -18.67
N THR A 42 -19.30 3.75 -18.73
CA THR A 42 -17.88 4.05 -18.50
C THR A 42 -17.25 4.26 -19.87
N LEU A 43 -16.84 5.50 -20.14
CA LEU A 43 -15.87 5.80 -21.18
C LEU A 43 -14.71 4.78 -21.11
N PRO A 44 -14.14 4.35 -22.23
CA PRO A 44 -12.98 3.48 -22.23
C PRO A 44 -11.87 4.12 -21.36
N PRO A 45 -11.10 3.36 -20.59
CA PRO A 45 -10.11 3.90 -19.65
C PRO A 45 -9.09 4.83 -20.31
N GLN A 46 -8.91 4.70 -21.61
CA GLN A 46 -8.02 5.53 -22.44
C GLN A 46 -8.51 6.98 -22.61
N ASP A 47 -9.84 7.19 -22.69
CA ASP A 47 -10.41 8.53 -22.81
C ASP A 47 -10.44 9.25 -21.46
N LYS A 48 -10.57 8.50 -20.36
CA LYS A 48 -10.52 9.05 -19.00
C LYS A 48 -9.15 9.66 -18.66
N LEU A 49 -8.05 9.06 -19.14
CA LEU A 49 -6.71 9.57 -18.93
C LEU A 49 -6.52 10.95 -19.58
N VAL A 50 -6.94 11.08 -20.84
CA VAL A 50 -6.87 12.35 -21.57
C VAL A 50 -7.73 13.43 -20.93
N LEU A 51 -8.95 13.08 -20.51
CA LEU A 51 -9.86 13.99 -19.81
C LEU A 51 -9.30 14.45 -18.45
N ALA A 52 -8.68 13.55 -17.68
CA ALA A 52 -8.05 13.88 -16.41
C ALA A 52 -6.89 14.87 -16.59
N ALA A 53 -6.04 14.63 -17.61
CA ALA A 53 -4.95 15.52 -17.95
C ALA A 53 -5.44 16.92 -18.40
N GLN A 54 -6.49 16.99 -19.23
CA GLN A 54 -7.12 18.23 -19.63
C GLN A 54 -7.70 19.00 -18.44
N LYS A 55 -8.41 18.32 -17.55
CA LYS A 55 -8.98 18.93 -16.35
C LYS A 55 -7.92 19.55 -15.46
N LEU A 56 -6.82 18.84 -15.17
CA LEU A 56 -5.72 19.39 -14.38
C LEU A 56 -5.09 20.63 -15.01
N LEU A 57 -4.97 20.65 -16.35
CA LEU A 57 -4.45 21.82 -17.06
C LEU A 57 -5.40 23.02 -16.98
N ASP A 58 -6.72 22.79 -16.99
CA ASP A 58 -7.72 23.85 -16.88
C ASP A 58 -7.80 24.38 -15.44
N ASP A 59 -7.74 23.52 -14.45
CA ASP A 59 -7.72 23.88 -13.02
C ASP A 59 -6.46 24.70 -12.66
N ALA A 60 -5.30 24.32 -13.23
CA ALA A 60 -4.05 25.05 -13.03
C ALA A 60 -4.03 26.46 -13.64
N ARG A 61 -4.79 26.68 -14.71
CA ARG A 61 -4.93 28.02 -15.33
C ARG A 61 -5.72 29.01 -14.44
N GLY A 62 -6.55 28.50 -13.51
CA GLY A 62 -7.36 29.31 -12.61
C GLY A 62 -6.63 29.82 -11.35
N GLY A 63 -5.43 29.32 -11.04
CA GLY A 63 -4.75 29.52 -9.75
C GLY A 63 -3.36 30.15 -9.81
N ALA A 64 -3.04 30.99 -10.77
CA ALA A 64 -1.71 31.59 -10.91
C ALA A 64 -1.43 32.62 -9.81
N ASP A 65 -0.71 32.19 -8.78
CA ASP A 65 -0.08 33.06 -7.79
C ASP A 65 1.41 33.26 -8.20
N GLU A 66 1.74 34.45 -8.70
CA GLU A 66 3.05 34.77 -9.28
C GLU A 66 4.08 35.05 -8.18
N GLY A 67 5.19 34.31 -8.17
CA GLY A 67 6.42 34.79 -7.52
C GLY A 67 7.22 33.85 -6.63
N SER A 68 6.87 32.54 -6.55
CA SER A 68 7.62 31.55 -5.74
C SER A 68 8.45 30.62 -6.62
N THR A 69 9.59 30.12 -6.11
CA THR A 69 10.38 29.03 -6.73
C THR A 69 9.56 27.76 -6.95
N GLU A 70 8.53 27.54 -6.13
CA GLU A 70 7.57 26.47 -6.27
C GLU A 70 6.64 26.68 -7.47
N ALA A 71 6.27 27.93 -7.78
CA ALA A 71 5.48 28.26 -8.97
C ALA A 71 6.23 27.87 -10.25
N ALA A 72 7.53 28.21 -10.34
CA ALA A 72 8.36 27.84 -11.48
C ALA A 72 8.56 26.33 -11.67
N LYS A 73 8.46 25.54 -10.60
CA LYS A 73 8.49 24.07 -10.66
C LYS A 73 7.16 23.53 -11.17
N LYS A 74 6.04 24.05 -10.67
CA LYS A 74 4.70 23.67 -11.14
C LYS A 74 4.51 24.02 -12.61
N ASP A 75 5.00 25.17 -13.08
CA ASP A 75 4.91 25.54 -14.50
C ASP A 75 5.66 24.56 -15.40
N ARG A 76 6.85 24.08 -14.99
CA ARG A 76 7.59 23.07 -15.74
C ARG A 76 6.85 21.72 -15.77
N GLU A 77 6.24 21.31 -14.68
CA GLU A 77 5.41 20.11 -14.59
C GLU A 77 4.18 20.22 -15.51
N LEU A 78 3.51 21.37 -15.52
CA LEU A 78 2.39 21.65 -16.41
C LEU A 78 2.79 21.66 -17.89
N ASP A 79 3.96 22.21 -18.22
CA ASP A 79 4.46 22.22 -19.60
C ASP A 79 4.89 20.81 -20.06
N SER A 80 5.37 19.96 -19.14
CA SER A 80 5.63 18.54 -19.45
C SER A 80 4.33 17.78 -19.71
N LEU A 81 3.30 18.03 -18.91
CA LEU A 81 1.98 17.42 -19.07
C LEU A 81 1.30 17.85 -20.38
N LYS A 82 1.40 19.13 -20.76
CA LYS A 82 0.89 19.63 -22.04
C LYS A 82 1.54 18.92 -23.22
N ARG A 83 2.88 18.76 -23.20
CA ARG A 83 3.60 18.07 -24.26
C ARG A 83 3.19 16.60 -24.36
N ALA A 84 3.16 15.88 -23.22
CA ALA A 84 2.75 14.48 -23.19
C ALA A 84 1.30 14.29 -23.71
N LEU A 85 0.39 15.23 -23.40
CA LEU A 85 -0.98 15.20 -23.90
C LEU A 85 -1.02 15.42 -25.43
N GLN A 86 -0.21 16.37 -25.94
CA GLN A 86 -0.11 16.65 -27.37
C GLN A 86 0.42 15.42 -28.13
N ASP A 87 1.49 14.79 -27.61
CA ASP A 87 2.07 13.60 -28.21
C ASP A 87 1.06 12.43 -28.31
N VAL A 88 0.21 12.26 -27.29
CA VAL A 88 -0.87 11.25 -27.32
C VAL A 88 -1.93 11.60 -28.36
N HIS A 89 -2.29 12.87 -28.49
CA HIS A 89 -3.27 13.34 -29.48
C HIS A 89 -2.75 13.12 -30.91
N ASP A 90 -1.49 13.53 -31.17
CA ASP A 90 -0.85 13.34 -32.48
C ASP A 90 -0.72 11.85 -32.84
N GLY A 91 -0.42 10.99 -31.83
CA GLY A 91 -0.41 9.54 -32.03
C GLY A 91 -1.79 8.94 -32.33
N GLN A 92 -2.87 9.49 -31.75
CA GLN A 92 -4.23 9.08 -32.08
C GLN A 92 -4.64 9.49 -33.49
N GLU A 93 -4.32 10.72 -33.89
CA GLU A 93 -4.57 11.22 -35.25
C GLU A 93 -3.80 10.38 -36.31
N LEU A 94 -2.55 10.02 -36.03
CA LEU A 94 -1.76 9.15 -36.91
C LEU A 94 -2.44 7.79 -37.11
N ILE A 95 -2.90 7.14 -36.07
CA ILE A 95 -3.58 5.84 -36.17
C ILE A 95 -4.90 5.99 -36.94
N GLN A 96 -5.64 7.08 -36.73
CA GLN A 96 -6.88 7.33 -37.44
C GLN A 96 -6.61 7.52 -38.94
N THR A 97 -5.59 8.32 -39.29
CA THR A 97 -5.19 8.52 -40.70
C THR A 97 -4.73 7.23 -41.38
N LEU A 98 -3.95 6.39 -40.67
CA LEU A 98 -3.53 5.08 -41.19
C LEU A 98 -4.72 4.14 -41.41
N ARG A 99 -5.72 4.16 -40.55
CA ARG A 99 -6.95 3.37 -40.71
C ARG A 99 -7.80 3.86 -41.90
N GLU A 100 -7.95 5.17 -42.03
CA GLU A 100 -8.65 5.78 -43.16
C GLU A 100 -7.97 5.45 -44.48
N LEU A 101 -6.64 5.52 -44.54
CA LEU A 101 -5.86 5.12 -45.70
C LEU A 101 -6.02 3.62 -46.04
N ALA A 102 -6.00 2.76 -45.00
CA ALA A 102 -6.19 1.32 -45.22
C ALA A 102 -7.58 0.97 -45.77
N GLU A 103 -8.62 1.78 -45.46
CA GLU A 103 -10.00 1.56 -45.89
C GLU A 103 -10.35 2.25 -47.24
N THR A 104 -9.88 3.47 -47.45
CA THR A 104 -10.33 4.33 -48.55
C THR A 104 -9.39 4.35 -49.74
N GLU A 105 -8.10 4.00 -49.59
CA GLU A 105 -7.11 4.09 -50.66
C GLU A 105 -7.35 3.05 -51.75
N SER A 106 -7.25 3.50 -53.02
CA SER A 106 -7.46 2.67 -54.20
C SER A 106 -6.23 1.85 -54.58
N ASP A 107 -5.05 2.32 -54.19
CA ASP A 107 -3.77 1.66 -54.48
C ASP A 107 -3.50 0.51 -53.49
N PRO A 108 -3.35 -0.74 -53.98
CA PRO A 108 -3.11 -1.89 -53.11
C PRO A 108 -1.79 -1.82 -52.34
N ASP A 109 -0.74 -1.22 -52.93
CA ASP A 109 0.58 -1.13 -52.31
C ASP A 109 0.55 -0.14 -51.11
N LEU A 110 -0.13 0.98 -51.24
CA LEU A 110 -0.31 1.97 -50.17
C LEU A 110 -1.18 1.40 -49.01
N ARG A 111 -2.20 0.61 -49.36
CA ARG A 111 -3.03 -0.06 -48.37
C ARG A 111 -2.24 -1.10 -47.55
N GLU A 112 -1.39 -1.90 -48.22
CA GLU A 112 -0.55 -2.88 -47.56
C GLU A 112 0.47 -2.22 -46.63
N LEU A 113 1.06 -1.10 -47.10
CA LEU A 113 1.98 -0.30 -46.26
C LEU A 113 1.27 0.24 -45.01
N ALA A 114 0.09 0.87 -45.16
CA ALA A 114 -0.67 1.39 -44.05
C ALA A 114 -1.04 0.29 -43.04
N LEU A 115 -1.41 -0.91 -43.47
CA LEU A 115 -1.68 -2.06 -42.64
C LEU A 115 -0.43 -2.59 -41.92
N SER A 116 0.76 -2.48 -42.55
CA SER A 116 2.03 -2.89 -41.92
C SER A 116 2.48 -1.91 -40.82
N ASP A 117 2.16 -0.62 -40.98
CA ASP A 117 2.57 0.42 -40.03
C ASP A 117 1.63 0.57 -38.84
N LEU A 118 0.37 0.14 -38.97
CA LEU A 118 -0.62 0.16 -37.86
C LEU A 118 -0.14 -0.47 -36.54
N PRO A 119 0.44 -1.69 -36.52
CA PRO A 119 0.90 -2.30 -35.27
C PRO A 119 2.00 -1.49 -34.58
N GLN A 120 2.90 -0.88 -35.37
CA GLN A 120 3.96 -0.05 -34.84
C GLN A 120 3.42 1.27 -34.26
N ALA A 121 2.46 1.90 -34.95
CA ALA A 121 1.78 3.10 -34.45
C ALA A 121 0.99 2.83 -33.19
N GLU A 122 0.30 1.68 -33.07
CA GLU A 122 -0.42 1.27 -31.87
C GLU A 122 0.53 1.00 -30.69
N ALA A 123 1.69 0.38 -30.93
CA ALA A 123 2.72 0.19 -29.93
C ALA A 123 3.32 1.53 -29.45
N SER A 124 3.58 2.47 -30.37
CA SER A 124 4.06 3.81 -29.99
C SER A 124 3.02 4.59 -29.22
N LEU A 125 1.73 4.55 -29.58
CA LEU A 125 0.66 5.18 -28.81
C LEU A 125 0.55 4.59 -27.38
N SER A 126 0.73 3.29 -27.24
CA SER A 126 0.74 2.67 -25.89
C SER A 126 1.87 3.18 -25.02
N SER A 127 3.07 3.42 -25.60
CA SER A 127 4.20 4.01 -24.88
C SER A 127 3.97 5.49 -24.52
N LEU A 128 3.35 6.26 -25.42
CA LEU A 128 2.98 7.66 -25.15
C LEU A 128 1.94 7.78 -24.04
N ARG A 129 0.96 6.86 -23.99
CA ARG A 129 -0.01 6.80 -22.89
C ARG A 129 0.64 6.46 -21.54
N SER A 130 1.56 5.52 -21.52
CA SER A 130 2.32 5.22 -20.28
C SER A 130 3.15 6.41 -19.82
N HIS A 131 3.72 7.18 -20.77
CA HIS A 131 4.44 8.40 -20.44
C HIS A 131 3.50 9.49 -19.90
N LEU A 132 2.33 9.69 -20.51
CA LEU A 132 1.32 10.61 -19.99
C LEU A 132 0.87 10.21 -18.58
N LEU A 133 0.64 8.91 -18.32
CA LEU A 133 0.26 8.38 -17.02
C LEU A 133 1.34 8.66 -15.96
N SER A 134 2.61 8.41 -16.27
CA SER A 134 3.72 8.68 -15.35
C SER A 134 3.95 10.18 -15.09
N THR A 135 3.55 11.03 -16.01
CA THR A 135 3.60 12.49 -15.85
C THR A 135 2.42 13.00 -15.04
N LEU A 136 1.23 12.39 -15.21
CA LEU A 136 0.01 12.70 -14.47
C LEU A 136 0.08 12.23 -13.02
N LEU A 137 0.61 11.03 -12.80
CA LEU A 137 0.76 10.37 -11.49
C LEU A 137 2.24 10.10 -11.21
N PRO A 138 3.01 11.13 -10.82
CA PRO A 138 4.41 10.92 -10.53
C PRO A 138 4.55 9.92 -9.38
N PRO A 139 5.49 8.96 -9.47
CA PRO A 139 5.72 7.99 -8.41
C PRO A 139 6.06 8.72 -7.12
N SER A 140 5.48 8.29 -6.00
CA SER A 140 5.79 8.88 -4.70
C SER A 140 7.29 8.76 -4.41
N SER A 141 7.87 9.75 -3.74
CA SER A 141 9.30 9.74 -3.37
C SER A 141 9.69 8.51 -2.55
N THR A 142 8.72 7.89 -1.88
CA THR A 142 8.92 6.69 -1.09
C THR A 142 8.89 5.40 -1.94
N SER A 143 8.34 5.42 -3.17
CA SER A 143 8.18 4.21 -3.98
C SER A 143 9.51 3.54 -4.36
N SER A 144 10.60 4.29 -4.49
CA SER A 144 11.93 3.80 -4.78
C SER A 144 12.67 3.20 -3.58
N LEU A 145 12.14 3.39 -2.36
CA LEU A 145 12.79 2.95 -1.13
C LEU A 145 12.73 1.43 -0.95
N SER A 146 13.60 0.93 -0.07
CA SER A 146 13.55 -0.42 0.48
C SER A 146 12.31 -0.61 1.35
N ALA A 147 11.91 -1.86 1.60
CA ALA A 147 10.71 -2.18 2.35
C ALA A 147 11.01 -2.96 3.64
N LEU A 148 10.29 -2.63 4.70
CA LEU A 148 10.23 -3.39 5.94
C LEU A 148 8.84 -4.01 6.07
N LEU A 149 8.76 -5.35 6.09
CA LEU A 149 7.52 -6.10 6.25
C LEU A 149 7.41 -6.62 7.68
N GLU A 150 6.36 -6.21 8.39
CA GLU A 150 6.01 -6.75 9.70
C GLU A 150 4.85 -7.73 9.52
N LEU A 151 5.09 -9.03 9.75
CA LEU A 151 4.06 -10.07 9.71
C LEU A 151 3.65 -10.43 11.13
N LYS A 152 2.35 -10.34 11.43
CA LYS A 152 1.78 -10.69 12.75
C LYS A 152 0.73 -11.77 12.59
N SER A 153 0.90 -12.89 13.32
CA SER A 153 -0.13 -13.93 13.36
C SER A 153 -1.39 -13.38 14.04
N GLY A 154 -2.54 -13.58 13.37
CA GLY A 154 -3.85 -13.15 13.85
C GLY A 154 -4.67 -14.30 14.43
N VAL A 155 -5.95 -14.37 14.03
CA VAL A 155 -6.87 -15.41 14.46
C VAL A 155 -6.48 -16.75 13.84
N GLY A 156 -6.30 -17.80 14.65
CA GLY A 156 -5.97 -19.15 14.18
C GLY A 156 -4.91 -19.87 15.02
N GLY A 157 -4.36 -19.21 16.04
CA GLY A 157 -3.40 -19.81 16.99
C GLY A 157 -2.13 -20.32 16.30
N SER A 158 -1.75 -21.58 16.52
CA SER A 158 -0.56 -22.20 15.94
C SER A 158 -0.57 -22.25 14.41
N GLU A 159 -1.75 -22.39 13.81
CA GLU A 159 -1.89 -22.41 12.34
C GLU A 159 -1.59 -21.07 11.69
N SER A 160 -2.01 -19.97 12.32
CA SER A 160 -1.67 -18.62 11.84
C SER A 160 -0.16 -18.37 11.89
N ALA A 161 0.54 -18.90 12.90
CA ALA A 161 1.99 -18.80 13.00
C ALA A 161 2.72 -19.62 11.92
N LEU A 162 2.24 -20.83 11.60
CA LEU A 162 2.76 -21.63 10.48
C LEU A 162 2.51 -20.94 9.14
N PHE A 163 1.36 -20.30 8.97
CA PHE A 163 1.06 -19.55 7.75
C PHE A 163 1.94 -18.30 7.63
N ALA A 164 2.22 -17.59 8.73
CA ALA A 164 3.17 -16.49 8.73
C ALA A 164 4.55 -16.94 8.25
N GLY A 165 5.04 -18.10 8.68
CA GLY A 165 6.29 -18.70 8.18
C GLY A 165 6.25 -19.03 6.69
N SER A 166 5.10 -19.49 6.19
CA SER A 166 4.92 -19.74 4.75
C SER A 166 4.96 -18.44 3.95
N LEU A 167 4.38 -17.34 4.46
CA LEU A 167 4.42 -16.02 3.82
C LEU A 167 5.83 -15.41 3.85
N VAL A 168 6.57 -15.54 4.95
CA VAL A 168 7.98 -15.10 5.02
C VAL A 168 8.79 -15.77 3.91
N ARG A 169 8.67 -17.09 3.75
CA ARG A 169 9.35 -17.83 2.67
C ARG A 169 8.92 -17.37 1.27
N MET A 170 7.63 -17.11 1.07
CA MET A 170 7.10 -16.56 -0.18
C MET A 170 7.76 -15.23 -0.54
N TYR A 171 7.81 -14.28 0.42
CA TYR A 171 8.44 -12.97 0.18
C TYR A 171 9.95 -13.04 0.01
N MET A 172 10.65 -13.94 0.71
CA MET A 172 12.08 -14.17 0.49
C MET A 172 12.37 -14.71 -0.92
N ARG A 173 11.54 -15.63 -1.43
CA ARG A 173 11.66 -16.16 -2.80
C ARG A 173 11.33 -15.10 -3.85
N LEU A 174 10.27 -14.30 -3.62
CA LEU A 174 9.94 -13.15 -4.47
C LEU A 174 11.11 -12.18 -4.56
N ALA A 175 11.70 -11.82 -3.42
CA ALA A 175 12.86 -10.93 -3.36
C ALA A 175 14.05 -11.50 -4.13
N ALA A 176 14.37 -12.80 -3.94
CA ALA A 176 15.44 -13.45 -4.67
C ALA A 176 15.22 -13.43 -6.18
N ARG A 177 13.99 -13.68 -6.65
CA ARG A 177 13.63 -13.62 -8.07
C ARG A 177 13.73 -12.20 -8.65
N LYS A 178 13.39 -11.17 -7.87
CA LYS A 178 13.51 -9.76 -8.26
C LYS A 178 14.95 -9.22 -8.15
N GLY A 179 15.89 -10.01 -7.63
CA GLY A 179 17.27 -9.57 -7.39
C GLY A 179 17.43 -8.67 -6.16
N TRP A 180 16.43 -8.65 -5.27
CA TRP A 180 16.48 -7.91 -4.02
C TRP A 180 17.11 -8.75 -2.91
N LYS A 181 17.76 -8.09 -1.95
CA LYS A 181 18.34 -8.74 -0.79
C LYS A 181 17.28 -8.75 0.33
N ALA A 182 16.88 -9.93 0.79
CA ALA A 182 15.97 -10.10 1.89
C ALA A 182 16.69 -10.63 3.13
N SER A 183 16.45 -10.01 4.28
CA SER A 183 16.99 -10.42 5.58
C SER A 183 15.89 -10.46 6.65
N LEU A 184 15.90 -11.50 7.47
CA LEU A 184 15.01 -11.61 8.63
C LEU A 184 15.65 -10.86 9.79
N VAL A 185 15.10 -9.71 10.16
CA VAL A 185 15.65 -8.85 11.22
C VAL A 185 15.27 -9.37 12.60
N GLU A 186 14.00 -9.73 12.78
CA GLU A 186 13.48 -10.22 14.06
C GLU A 186 12.42 -11.28 13.80
N ALA A 187 12.41 -12.33 14.63
CA ALA A 187 11.40 -13.38 14.56
C ALA A 187 11.06 -13.92 15.96
N ALA A 188 9.82 -13.79 16.37
CA ALA A 188 9.28 -14.42 17.56
C ALA A 188 8.73 -15.80 17.19
N VAL A 189 9.51 -16.86 17.41
CA VAL A 189 9.15 -18.24 17.07
C VAL A 189 8.21 -18.84 18.11
N VAL A 190 7.16 -19.56 17.66
CA VAL A 190 6.28 -20.36 18.54
C VAL A 190 6.87 -21.74 18.72
N GLN A 191 7.31 -22.06 19.94
CA GLN A 191 7.87 -23.38 20.26
C GLN A 191 6.80 -24.47 20.27
N GLY A 192 7.14 -25.65 19.77
CA GLY A 192 6.28 -26.84 19.86
C GLY A 192 5.27 -27.05 18.74
N VAL A 193 5.34 -26.29 17.65
CA VAL A 193 4.44 -26.41 16.51
C VAL A 193 5.20 -26.89 15.26
N GLY A 194 5.26 -28.21 15.08
CA GLY A 194 5.78 -28.84 13.86
C GLY A 194 7.26 -28.61 13.55
N ALA A 195 7.75 -29.21 12.46
CA ALA A 195 9.13 -29.07 11.98
C ALA A 195 9.34 -27.83 11.07
N GLY A 196 8.48 -26.82 11.17
CA GLY A 196 8.53 -25.61 10.32
C GLY A 196 8.70 -24.32 11.11
N ASP A 197 9.09 -23.27 10.42
CA ASP A 197 9.21 -21.93 10.96
C ASP A 197 7.82 -21.36 11.28
N ALA A 198 7.41 -21.43 12.55
CA ALA A 198 6.15 -20.87 13.04
C ALA A 198 6.43 -19.54 13.72
N TYR A 199 6.07 -18.42 13.11
CA TYR A 199 6.32 -17.09 13.63
C TYR A 199 5.03 -16.48 14.20
N LYS A 200 5.09 -16.07 15.47
CA LYS A 200 4.06 -15.23 16.07
C LYS A 200 4.15 -13.81 15.48
N GLU A 201 5.38 -13.35 15.35
CA GLU A 201 5.73 -12.05 14.78
C GLU A 201 7.05 -12.21 14.02
N ALA A 202 7.15 -11.63 12.82
CA ALA A 202 8.37 -11.64 12.04
C ALA A 202 8.54 -10.29 11.34
N ILE A 203 9.76 -9.78 11.35
CA ILE A 203 10.15 -8.55 10.66
C ILE A 203 11.15 -8.93 9.58
N LEU A 204 10.75 -8.73 8.33
CA LEU A 204 11.54 -9.00 7.13
C LEU A 204 11.94 -7.67 6.48
N GLU A 205 13.22 -7.43 6.32
CA GLU A 205 13.76 -6.31 5.57
C GLU A 205 14.10 -6.75 4.15
N ILE A 206 13.62 -5.99 3.16
CA ILE A 206 13.87 -6.23 1.74
C ILE A 206 14.55 -5.00 1.17
N GLU A 207 15.87 -5.12 0.97
CA GLU A 207 16.71 -4.09 0.37
C GLU A 207 16.66 -4.20 -1.16
N GLY A 208 16.16 -3.17 -1.82
CA GLY A 208 16.10 -3.12 -3.28
C GLY A 208 15.40 -1.88 -3.76
N GLU A 209 15.83 -1.37 -4.90
CA GLU A 209 15.19 -0.23 -5.55
C GLU A 209 13.76 -0.60 -5.98
N GLY A 210 12.79 0.23 -5.59
CA GLY A 210 11.39 0.00 -5.91
C GLY A 210 10.68 -1.08 -5.09
N ALA A 211 11.33 -1.68 -4.10
CA ALA A 211 10.76 -2.77 -3.30
C ALA A 211 9.51 -2.29 -2.53
N PHE A 212 9.57 -1.10 -1.91
CA PHE A 212 8.41 -0.55 -1.21
C PHE A 212 7.23 -0.27 -2.14
N GLY A 213 7.46 0.26 -3.34
CA GLY A 213 6.40 0.56 -4.31
C GLY A 213 5.56 -0.67 -4.69
N ILE A 214 6.19 -1.84 -4.80
CA ILE A 214 5.52 -3.11 -5.12
C ILE A 214 4.89 -3.72 -3.86
N LEU A 215 5.65 -3.80 -2.76
CA LEU A 215 5.23 -4.51 -1.56
C LEU A 215 4.18 -3.76 -0.73
N ARG A 216 4.05 -2.43 -0.86
CA ARG A 216 3.01 -1.66 -0.16
C ARG A 216 1.59 -2.20 -0.43
N ARG A 217 1.37 -2.81 -1.59
CA ARG A 217 0.09 -3.43 -1.99
C ARG A 217 -0.19 -4.74 -1.26
N GLU A 218 0.80 -5.31 -0.58
CA GLU A 218 0.64 -6.49 0.27
C GLU A 218 0.19 -6.16 1.70
N ALA A 219 0.11 -4.86 2.06
CA ALA A 219 -0.31 -4.44 3.39
C ALA A 219 -1.79 -4.74 3.64
N GLY A 220 -2.10 -5.46 4.74
CA GLY A 220 -3.45 -5.81 5.16
C GLY A 220 -3.57 -7.21 5.73
N VAL A 221 -4.79 -7.76 5.75
CA VAL A 221 -5.07 -9.07 6.36
C VAL A 221 -5.12 -10.17 5.29
N HIS A 222 -4.22 -11.14 5.39
CA HIS A 222 -4.15 -12.33 4.56
C HIS A 222 -4.84 -13.49 5.25
N ARG A 223 -5.79 -14.12 4.57
CA ARG A 223 -6.57 -15.24 5.07
C ARG A 223 -6.18 -16.55 4.40
N VAL A 224 -5.91 -17.58 5.18
CA VAL A 224 -5.64 -18.93 4.67
C VAL A 224 -6.79 -19.88 5.02
N GLN A 225 -7.10 -20.76 4.11
CA GLN A 225 -8.03 -21.90 4.29
C GLN A 225 -7.29 -23.16 3.90
N ARG A 226 -6.88 -23.95 4.90
CA ARG A 226 -6.23 -25.26 4.69
C ARG A 226 -6.51 -26.17 5.88
N VAL A 227 -6.24 -27.45 5.71
CA VAL A 227 -6.18 -28.39 6.82
C VAL A 227 -4.82 -28.21 7.50
N PRO A 228 -4.78 -27.79 8.78
CA PRO A 228 -3.52 -27.58 9.50
C PRO A 228 -2.74 -28.88 9.64
N ALA A 229 -1.41 -28.80 9.69
CA ALA A 229 -0.57 -29.93 10.01
C ALA A 229 -0.79 -30.48 11.44
N THR A 230 -1.41 -29.66 12.30
CA THR A 230 -1.75 -29.99 13.70
C THR A 230 -3.13 -30.65 13.85
N GLU A 231 -3.92 -30.78 12.78
CA GLU A 231 -5.29 -31.29 12.81
C GLU A 231 -5.34 -32.77 12.40
N SER A 232 -5.83 -33.64 13.28
CA SER A 232 -5.94 -35.08 13.02
C SER A 232 -7.25 -35.47 12.31
N GLN A 233 -8.30 -34.61 12.35
CA GLN A 233 -9.64 -34.93 11.82
C GLN A 233 -9.87 -34.41 10.40
N GLY A 234 -8.87 -33.78 9.77
CA GLY A 234 -8.97 -33.28 8.39
C GLY A 234 -9.92 -32.08 8.19
N ARG A 235 -10.24 -31.33 9.26
CA ARG A 235 -11.10 -30.15 9.17
C ARG A 235 -10.34 -28.97 8.56
N VAL A 236 -10.99 -28.26 7.65
CA VAL A 236 -10.45 -27.01 7.09
C VAL A 236 -10.56 -25.90 8.12
N HIS A 237 -9.42 -25.33 8.50
CA HIS A 237 -9.36 -24.17 9.38
C HIS A 237 -9.17 -22.90 8.58
N THR A 238 -9.65 -21.79 9.15
CA THR A 238 -9.46 -20.44 8.58
C THR A 238 -8.62 -19.65 9.55
N SER A 239 -7.41 -19.30 9.11
CA SER A 239 -6.46 -18.50 9.90
C SER A 239 -6.13 -17.20 9.19
N THR A 240 -5.66 -16.20 9.93
CA THR A 240 -5.32 -14.87 9.42
C THR A 240 -3.93 -14.45 9.86
N VAL A 241 -3.26 -13.69 8.99
CA VAL A 241 -2.00 -13.01 9.26
C VAL A 241 -2.14 -11.56 8.81
N GLY A 242 -1.81 -10.62 9.67
CA GLY A 242 -1.71 -9.20 9.30
C GLY A 242 -0.32 -8.89 8.79
N ILE A 243 -0.25 -8.16 7.68
CA ILE A 243 1.00 -7.68 7.09
C ILE A 243 0.97 -6.16 7.07
N ILE A 244 2.04 -5.57 7.59
CA ILE A 244 2.27 -4.12 7.58
C ILE A 244 3.53 -3.89 6.75
N VAL A 245 3.50 -2.93 5.85
CA VAL A 245 4.64 -2.58 5.01
C VAL A 245 5.03 -1.14 5.29
N LEU A 246 6.26 -0.93 5.69
CA LEU A 246 6.84 0.37 5.99
C LEU A 246 8.01 0.64 5.03
N PRO A 247 8.25 1.89 4.64
CA PRO A 247 9.47 2.22 3.93
C PRO A 247 10.67 2.07 4.86
N SER A 248 11.73 1.43 4.39
CA SER A 248 13.02 1.37 5.06
C SER A 248 13.97 2.33 4.36
N GLU A 249 14.40 3.34 5.08
CA GLU A 249 15.52 4.18 4.65
C GLU A 249 16.79 3.41 4.97
N SER A 250 17.47 2.93 3.95
CA SER A 250 18.78 2.29 4.09
C SER A 250 19.74 3.26 4.76
N ALA A 251 20.14 2.92 5.99
CA ALA A 251 21.08 3.66 6.84
C ALA A 251 20.68 5.12 7.05
N ALA A 252 20.00 5.37 8.15
CA ALA A 252 19.84 6.71 8.69
C ALA A 252 21.18 7.44 8.61
N GLN A 253 21.26 8.47 7.79
CA GLN A 253 22.40 9.39 7.85
C GLN A 253 22.49 9.82 9.32
N PRO A 254 23.69 9.78 9.94
CA PRO A 254 23.83 10.26 11.30
C PRO A 254 23.32 11.70 11.28
N MET A 255 22.25 11.94 12.03
CA MET A 255 21.65 13.27 12.12
C MET A 255 22.72 14.24 12.61
N ASP A 256 23.12 15.15 11.75
CA ASP A 256 24.01 16.23 12.16
C ASP A 256 23.28 17.07 13.23
N ASP A 257 24.00 17.35 14.30
CA ASP A 257 23.52 18.16 15.44
C ASP A 257 22.98 19.55 15.01
N SER A 258 23.32 20.00 13.79
CA SER A 258 22.90 21.26 13.19
C SER A 258 21.44 21.27 12.71
N ASP A 259 20.83 20.10 12.46
CA ASP A 259 19.49 20.00 11.84
C ASP A 259 18.32 20.07 12.85
N LEU A 260 18.61 20.09 14.15
CA LEU A 260 17.58 20.06 15.19
C LEU A 260 16.90 21.41 15.43
N PHE A 261 17.63 22.53 15.31
CA PHE A 261 17.09 23.89 15.45
C PHE A 261 18.08 24.93 14.95
N ASP A 262 17.59 26.04 14.43
CA ASP A 262 18.39 27.22 14.10
C ASP A 262 18.67 28.04 15.39
N PRO A 263 19.91 28.47 15.68
CA PRO A 263 20.21 29.31 16.83
C PRO A 263 19.37 30.60 16.88
N LYS A 264 18.85 31.06 15.74
CA LYS A 264 17.99 32.26 15.63
C LYS A 264 16.61 32.06 16.28
N ASP A 265 16.14 30.81 16.33
CA ASP A 265 14.83 30.42 16.87
C ASP A 265 14.84 30.30 18.40
N VAL A 266 16.01 30.47 19.04
CA VAL A 266 16.16 30.34 20.49
C VAL A 266 16.24 31.68 21.14
N LYS A 267 15.23 32.05 21.94
CA LYS A 267 15.24 33.22 22.80
C LYS A 267 16.03 32.93 24.06
N ILE A 268 17.05 33.78 24.36
CA ILE A 268 17.90 33.67 25.55
C ILE A 268 17.51 34.74 26.52
N GLU A 269 17.15 34.36 27.74
CA GLU A 269 16.87 35.26 28.85
C GLU A 269 17.82 34.98 30.00
N THR A 270 18.49 36.03 30.48
CA THR A 270 19.33 35.96 31.68
C THR A 270 18.51 36.38 32.89
N MET A 271 18.68 35.70 34.00
CA MET A 271 17.97 35.96 35.22
C MET A 271 18.84 35.70 36.45
N ARG A 272 18.42 36.22 37.58
CA ARG A 272 19.05 35.89 38.86
C ARG A 272 18.66 34.48 39.30
N SER A 273 19.62 33.77 39.88
CA SER A 273 19.34 32.44 40.40
C SER A 273 18.40 32.52 41.60
N ARG A 274 17.51 31.53 41.71
CA ARG A 274 16.55 31.42 42.81
C ARG A 274 17.09 30.42 43.85
N GLY A 275 16.98 30.75 45.13
CA GLY A 275 17.38 29.85 46.22
C GLY A 275 17.97 30.58 47.40
N ALA A 276 18.30 29.84 48.49
CA ALA A 276 19.00 30.39 49.64
C ALA A 276 20.45 30.77 49.23
N GLY A 277 20.81 32.04 49.36
CA GLY A 277 22.13 32.50 48.96
C GLY A 277 22.46 33.87 49.56
N GLY A 278 23.74 34.24 49.54
CA GLY A 278 24.25 35.51 50.02
C GLY A 278 24.19 36.63 48.97
N GLN A 279 25.01 37.68 49.18
CA GLN A 279 25.04 38.85 48.31
C GLN A 279 25.35 38.56 46.83
N HIS A 280 26.10 37.50 46.54
CA HIS A 280 26.46 37.13 45.16
C HIS A 280 25.23 36.66 44.34
N VAL A 281 24.35 35.84 44.92
CA VAL A 281 23.13 35.35 44.25
C VAL A 281 22.15 36.45 43.92
N ASN A 282 22.09 37.46 44.77
CA ASN A 282 21.17 38.59 44.61
C ASN A 282 21.69 39.71 43.66
N ARG A 283 23.00 39.69 43.32
CA ARG A 283 23.62 40.70 42.47
C ARG A 283 23.94 40.21 41.04
N THR A 284 24.21 38.90 40.86
CA THR A 284 24.68 38.37 39.57
C THR A 284 23.56 37.61 38.84
N GLU A 285 23.45 37.84 37.54
CA GLU A 285 22.48 37.19 36.64
C GLU A 285 23.14 35.96 36.01
N SER A 286 23.41 34.93 36.85
CA SER A 286 24.07 33.71 36.40
C SER A 286 23.11 32.65 35.85
N ALA A 287 21.81 32.72 36.13
CA ALA A 287 20.82 31.79 35.61
C ALA A 287 20.42 32.18 34.17
N ILE A 288 20.21 31.15 33.36
CA ILE A 288 19.79 31.29 31.95
C ILE A 288 18.52 30.52 31.70
N ARG A 289 17.61 31.14 30.96
CA ARG A 289 16.44 30.50 30.39
C ARG A 289 16.53 30.58 28.88
N LEU A 290 16.44 29.37 28.23
CA LEU A 290 16.34 29.25 26.79
C LEU A 290 14.89 28.89 26.44
N THR A 291 14.32 29.53 25.45
CA THR A 291 12.99 29.21 24.94
C THR A 291 13.10 29.07 23.43
N HIS A 292 12.78 27.90 22.93
CA HIS A 292 12.67 27.64 21.50
C HIS A 292 11.31 28.12 21.02
N MET A 293 11.31 29.18 20.18
CA MET A 293 10.09 29.88 19.77
C MET A 293 9.08 29.01 19.01
N PRO A 294 9.49 28.18 18.01
CA PRO A 294 8.53 27.37 17.24
C PRO A 294 7.83 26.32 18.07
N THR A 295 8.52 25.66 19.01
CA THR A 295 7.95 24.59 19.83
C THR A 295 7.46 24.99 21.20
N GLY A 296 7.81 26.20 21.68
CA GLY A 296 7.48 26.72 23.02
C GLY A 296 8.23 26.00 24.17
N ILE A 297 9.18 25.11 23.86
CA ILE A 297 9.94 24.38 24.87
C ILE A 297 10.90 25.39 25.57
N SER A 298 10.81 25.46 26.91
CA SER A 298 11.69 26.27 27.70
C SER A 298 12.53 25.44 28.65
N VAL A 299 13.80 25.82 28.80
CA VAL A 299 14.79 25.22 29.71
C VAL A 299 15.42 26.31 30.53
N SER A 300 15.45 26.19 31.86
CA SER A 300 16.14 27.10 32.77
C SER A 300 17.24 26.36 33.52
N MET A 301 18.45 26.96 33.55
CA MET A 301 19.63 26.41 34.21
C MET A 301 20.25 27.43 35.16
N GLN A 302 20.57 26.98 36.38
CA GLN A 302 21.18 27.82 37.42
C GLN A 302 22.21 27.06 38.30
N ASP A 303 22.76 25.94 37.81
CA ASP A 303 23.58 24.99 38.57
C ASP A 303 24.97 25.52 38.86
N SER A 304 25.53 26.33 37.95
CA SER A 304 26.88 26.88 38.10
C SER A 304 26.82 28.38 38.40
N ARG A 305 27.87 28.88 39.07
CA ARG A 305 28.11 30.32 39.24
C ARG A 305 28.44 31.04 37.94
N SER A 306 28.90 30.28 36.91
CA SER A 306 29.27 30.80 35.60
C SER A 306 28.07 30.81 34.67
N GLN A 307 27.68 31.99 34.16
CA GLN A 307 26.62 32.13 33.15
C GLN A 307 26.94 31.35 31.89
N HIS A 308 28.20 31.33 31.45
CA HIS A 308 28.61 30.61 30.24
C HIS A 308 28.43 29.08 30.37
N GLU A 309 28.78 28.51 31.52
CA GLU A 309 28.56 27.07 31.77
C GLU A 309 27.07 26.75 31.80
N ASN A 310 26.26 27.58 32.44
CA ASN A 310 24.80 27.39 32.47
C ASN A 310 24.19 27.46 31.06
N ARG A 311 24.73 28.35 30.20
CA ARG A 311 24.31 28.45 28.78
C ARG A 311 24.62 27.19 28.01
N VAL A 312 25.84 26.64 28.12
CA VAL A 312 26.23 25.42 27.45
C VAL A 312 25.37 24.22 27.92
N LYS A 313 25.15 24.11 29.23
CA LYS A 313 24.28 23.07 29.79
C LYS A 313 22.82 23.23 29.32
N ALA A 314 22.29 24.46 29.30
CA ALA A 314 20.93 24.72 28.85
C ALA A 314 20.72 24.33 27.39
N TYR A 315 21.69 24.60 26.51
CA TYR A 315 21.64 24.14 25.12
C TYR A 315 21.65 22.63 24.99
N LYS A 316 22.47 21.90 25.77
CA LYS A 316 22.48 20.46 25.79
C LYS A 316 21.13 19.87 26.20
N VAL A 317 20.52 20.42 27.24
CA VAL A 317 19.18 19.97 27.70
C VAL A 317 18.09 20.35 26.73
N LEU A 318 18.16 21.53 26.08
CA LEU A 318 17.21 21.90 25.04
C LEU A 318 17.27 20.95 23.85
N ARG A 319 18.48 20.61 23.38
CA ARG A 319 18.70 19.61 22.32
C ARG A 319 18.07 18.26 22.69
N GLY A 320 18.35 17.76 23.89
CA GLY A 320 17.73 16.50 24.36
C GLY A 320 16.20 16.53 24.31
N ARG A 321 15.57 17.63 24.81
CA ARG A 321 14.11 17.75 24.81
C ARG A 321 13.52 17.88 23.39
N LEU A 322 14.21 18.56 22.50
CA LEU A 322 13.78 18.66 21.10
C LEU A 322 13.91 17.33 20.38
N MET A 323 15.00 16.60 20.63
CA MET A 323 15.19 15.23 20.08
C MET A 323 14.13 14.28 20.59
N ASP A 324 13.84 14.27 21.90
CA ASP A 324 12.78 13.43 22.47
C ASP A 324 11.42 13.74 21.85
N ARG A 325 11.09 15.01 21.63
CA ARG A 325 9.84 15.40 20.98
C ARG A 325 9.77 14.94 19.53
N LYS A 326 10.89 15.04 18.79
CA LYS A 326 10.98 14.56 17.40
C LYS A 326 10.79 13.04 17.34
N LEU A 327 11.47 12.29 18.21
CA LEU A 327 11.32 10.83 18.31
C LEU A 327 9.89 10.42 18.67
N GLN A 328 9.24 11.13 19.60
CA GLN A 328 7.85 10.88 19.94
C GLN A 328 6.91 11.12 18.74
N ALA A 329 7.09 12.23 18.04
CA ALA A 329 6.29 12.52 16.85
C ALA A 329 6.49 11.48 15.73
N GLU A 330 7.72 11.03 15.50
CA GLU A 330 8.03 9.95 14.55
C GLU A 330 7.40 8.61 14.97
N GLN A 331 7.45 8.27 16.28
CA GLN A 331 6.80 7.07 16.80
C GLN A 331 5.28 7.12 16.64
N GLU A 332 4.66 8.26 16.91
CA GLU A 332 3.23 8.47 16.72
C GLU A 332 2.85 8.37 15.23
N ALA A 333 3.63 8.98 14.34
CA ALA A 333 3.44 8.88 12.91
C ALA A 333 3.55 7.43 12.41
N ARG A 334 4.59 6.70 12.80
CA ARG A 334 4.75 5.27 12.48
C ARG A 334 3.59 4.42 13.04
N ARG A 335 3.14 4.74 14.28
CA ARG A 335 1.99 4.05 14.88
C ARG A 335 0.69 4.31 14.13
N SER A 336 0.45 5.56 13.69
CA SER A 336 -0.75 5.91 12.92
C SER A 336 -0.78 5.18 11.58
N VAL A 337 0.35 5.12 10.86
CA VAL A 337 0.49 4.37 9.59
C VAL A 337 0.19 2.89 9.80
N ARG A 338 0.74 2.25 10.86
CA ARG A 338 0.43 0.85 11.19
C ARG A 338 -1.05 0.61 11.44
N LEU A 339 -1.70 1.51 12.18
CA LEU A 339 -3.13 1.40 12.49
C LEU A 339 -4.02 1.61 11.26
N THR A 340 -3.58 2.43 10.30
CA THR A 340 -4.31 2.65 9.05
C THR A 340 -4.25 1.42 8.15
N GLN A 341 -3.09 0.76 8.05
CA GLN A 341 -2.91 -0.44 7.21
C GLN A 341 -3.64 -1.67 7.78
N VAL A 342 -3.61 -1.86 9.09
CA VAL A 342 -4.22 -3.03 9.76
C VAL A 342 -4.97 -2.55 11.00
N LYS A 343 -6.27 -2.28 10.86
CA LYS A 343 -7.15 -1.89 11.98
C LYS A 343 -7.39 -3.05 12.94
N GLY A 344 -7.45 -4.28 12.42
CA GLY A 344 -7.61 -5.52 13.17
C GLY A 344 -7.14 -6.71 12.32
N THR A 345 -6.87 -7.85 12.97
CA THR A 345 -6.52 -9.11 12.26
C THR A 345 -7.73 -10.03 12.11
N ASP A 346 -8.94 -9.47 12.10
CA ASP A 346 -10.18 -10.21 12.01
C ASP A 346 -10.39 -10.87 10.64
N ARG A 347 -11.16 -11.97 10.62
CA ARG A 347 -11.44 -12.72 9.40
C ARG A 347 -12.26 -11.95 8.37
N SER A 348 -12.95 -10.90 8.77
CA SER A 348 -13.77 -10.03 7.92
C SER A 348 -12.94 -9.05 7.09
N GLU A 349 -11.86 -8.52 7.64
CA GLU A 349 -11.00 -7.49 7.02
C GLU A 349 -9.94 -8.05 6.07
N LYS A 350 -10.25 -9.17 5.41
CA LYS A 350 -9.33 -9.83 4.49
C LYS A 350 -9.14 -9.05 3.20
N ILE A 351 -7.89 -8.86 2.80
CA ILE A 351 -7.54 -8.37 1.46
C ILE A 351 -7.35 -9.53 0.47
N ARG A 352 -6.76 -10.65 0.93
CA ARG A 352 -6.46 -11.80 0.08
C ARG A 352 -6.79 -13.12 0.77
N THR A 353 -7.28 -14.09 0.00
CA THR A 353 -7.60 -15.45 0.49
C THR A 353 -6.81 -16.51 -0.27
N TYR A 354 -6.10 -17.35 0.48
CA TYR A 354 -5.33 -18.50 0.02
C TYR A 354 -6.13 -19.77 0.32
N ASN A 355 -6.73 -20.37 -0.68
CA ASN A 355 -7.57 -21.57 -0.53
C ASN A 355 -6.81 -22.80 -1.04
N PHE A 356 -6.15 -23.52 -0.14
CA PHE A 356 -5.33 -24.70 -0.46
C PHE A 356 -6.16 -25.88 -1.00
N PRO A 357 -7.31 -26.26 -0.43
CA PRO A 357 -8.14 -27.35 -0.96
C PRO A 357 -8.58 -27.16 -2.42
N GLN A 358 -8.70 -25.91 -2.87
CA GLN A 358 -9.08 -25.57 -4.24
C GLN A 358 -7.91 -25.11 -5.11
N GLY A 359 -6.70 -24.99 -4.56
CA GLY A 359 -5.53 -24.47 -5.26
C GLY A 359 -5.70 -23.04 -5.78
N ARG A 360 -6.51 -22.21 -5.08
CA ARG A 360 -7.01 -20.93 -5.58
C ARG A 360 -6.57 -19.75 -4.71
N LEU A 361 -6.08 -18.71 -5.38
CA LEU A 361 -5.78 -17.40 -4.80
C LEU A 361 -6.86 -16.41 -5.22
N THR A 362 -7.45 -15.69 -4.27
CA THR A 362 -8.44 -14.64 -4.52
C THR A 362 -8.00 -13.36 -3.84
N ASP A 363 -7.85 -12.27 -4.58
CA ASP A 363 -7.71 -10.92 -4.03
C ASP A 363 -9.09 -10.26 -4.00
N HIS A 364 -9.47 -9.70 -2.86
CA HIS A 364 -10.80 -9.14 -2.65
C HIS A 364 -10.91 -7.65 -3.01
N ARG A 365 -9.80 -6.99 -3.25
CA ARG A 365 -9.75 -5.59 -3.71
C ARG A 365 -10.06 -5.49 -5.20
N ILE A 366 -9.70 -6.53 -5.93
CA ILE A 366 -9.96 -6.70 -7.35
C ILE A 366 -10.73 -8.01 -7.56
N PRO A 367 -11.66 -8.10 -8.54
CA PRO A 367 -12.45 -9.32 -8.76
C PRO A 367 -11.64 -10.45 -9.41
N ILE A 368 -10.38 -10.65 -8.97
CA ILE A 368 -9.47 -11.63 -9.55
C ILE A 368 -9.39 -12.86 -8.68
N THR A 369 -9.53 -14.00 -9.35
CA THR A 369 -9.36 -15.32 -8.77
C THR A 369 -8.51 -16.17 -9.71
N THR A 370 -7.35 -16.61 -9.24
CA THR A 370 -6.40 -17.43 -10.01
C THR A 370 -6.26 -18.81 -9.41
N SER A 371 -5.94 -19.81 -10.23
CA SER A 371 -5.69 -21.21 -9.81
C SER A 371 -4.21 -21.49 -9.55
N GLY A 372 -3.33 -20.48 -9.57
CA GLY A 372 -1.88 -20.64 -9.39
C GLY A 372 -1.40 -20.47 -7.95
N LEU A 373 -2.07 -21.09 -6.95
CA LEU A 373 -1.72 -20.90 -5.54
C LEU A 373 -0.30 -21.38 -5.20
N GLU A 374 0.16 -22.49 -5.73
CA GLU A 374 1.50 -23.02 -5.48
C GLU A 374 2.57 -22.09 -6.03
N ASP A 375 2.40 -21.62 -7.28
CA ASP A 375 3.27 -20.65 -7.91
C ASP A 375 3.30 -19.33 -7.10
N ALA A 376 2.15 -18.84 -6.67
CA ALA A 376 2.10 -17.65 -5.81
C ALA A 376 2.85 -17.83 -4.50
N MET A 377 2.75 -18.99 -3.83
CA MET A 377 3.46 -19.32 -2.59
C MET A 377 4.97 -19.49 -2.79
N ASP A 378 5.39 -19.76 -4.01
CA ASP A 378 6.80 -19.79 -4.42
C ASP A 378 7.33 -18.43 -4.89
N GLY A 379 6.50 -17.37 -4.79
CA GLY A 379 6.85 -16.02 -5.23
C GLY A 379 6.93 -15.90 -6.75
N GLY A 380 6.14 -16.70 -7.49
CA GLY A 380 6.16 -16.83 -8.94
C GLY A 380 5.40 -15.72 -9.69
N GLU A 381 5.13 -15.98 -10.98
CA GLU A 381 4.49 -15.01 -11.88
C GLU A 381 3.06 -14.66 -11.50
N THR A 382 2.34 -15.60 -10.87
CA THR A 382 0.97 -15.38 -10.38
C THR A 382 0.91 -14.20 -9.38
N LEU A 383 1.92 -14.05 -8.51
CA LEU A 383 1.96 -12.94 -7.57
C LEU A 383 2.26 -11.61 -8.27
N ASP A 384 3.12 -11.62 -9.29
CA ASP A 384 3.40 -10.43 -10.11
C ASP A 384 2.17 -9.99 -10.90
N MET A 385 1.40 -10.95 -11.45
CA MET A 385 0.17 -10.65 -12.16
C MET A 385 -0.84 -9.96 -11.24
N VAL A 386 -1.07 -10.49 -10.05
CA VAL A 386 -1.97 -9.86 -9.06
C VAL A 386 -1.47 -8.48 -8.65
N SER A 387 -0.15 -8.31 -8.46
CA SER A 387 0.43 -7.00 -8.11
C SER A 387 0.26 -5.97 -9.22
N ARG A 388 0.41 -6.37 -10.50
CA ARG A 388 0.21 -5.50 -11.65
C ARG A 388 -1.25 -5.07 -11.81
N GLU A 389 -2.19 -5.99 -11.62
CA GLU A 389 -3.62 -5.65 -11.68
C GLU A 389 -4.04 -4.70 -10.54
N LEU A 390 -3.44 -4.85 -9.36
CA LEU A 390 -3.63 -3.89 -8.27
C LEU A 390 -3.05 -2.51 -8.61
N GLU A 391 -1.93 -2.46 -9.33
CA GLU A 391 -1.34 -1.21 -9.82
C GLU A 391 -2.28 -0.49 -10.78
N ILE A 392 -2.77 -1.21 -11.79
CA ILE A 392 -3.73 -0.67 -12.76
C ILE A 392 -4.98 -0.13 -12.03
N ARG A 393 -5.45 -0.84 -11.03
CA ARG A 393 -6.61 -0.41 -10.25
C ARG A 393 -6.34 0.87 -9.43
N GLU A 394 -5.17 0.96 -8.79
CA GLU A 394 -4.73 2.18 -8.08
C GLU A 394 -4.64 3.39 -9.03
N GLU A 395 -4.12 3.17 -10.24
CA GLU A 395 -4.04 4.19 -11.29
C GLU A 395 -5.44 4.64 -11.75
N GLU A 396 -6.36 3.71 -11.98
CA GLU A 396 -7.74 4.00 -12.34
C GLU A 396 -8.45 4.82 -11.25
N GLU A 397 -8.30 4.43 -9.98
CA GLU A 397 -8.89 5.14 -8.84
C GLU A 397 -8.30 6.55 -8.69
N ALA A 398 -6.99 6.73 -8.92
CA ALA A 398 -6.36 8.04 -8.90
C ALA A 398 -6.87 8.95 -10.04
N ILE A 399 -7.04 8.40 -11.26
CA ILE A 399 -7.61 9.13 -12.39
C ILE A 399 -9.07 9.53 -12.08
N GLU A 400 -9.86 8.64 -11.50
CA GLU A 400 -11.24 8.94 -11.10
C GLU A 400 -11.32 10.01 -10.02
N ALA A 401 -10.40 10.02 -9.05
CA ALA A 401 -10.29 11.07 -8.03
C ALA A 401 -9.97 12.44 -8.65
N ILE A 402 -9.04 12.51 -9.60
CA ILE A 402 -8.73 13.74 -10.35
C ILE A 402 -9.98 14.22 -11.10
N LEU A 403 -10.71 13.32 -11.77
CA LEU A 403 -11.93 13.67 -12.49
C LEU A 403 -13.07 14.13 -11.55
N ALA A 404 -13.12 13.63 -10.33
CA ALA A 404 -14.07 14.07 -9.31
C ALA A 404 -13.74 15.46 -8.72
N GLY A 405 -12.48 15.92 -8.84
CA GLY A 405 -12.00 17.18 -8.27
C GLY A 405 -11.38 17.02 -6.88
N ASP A 406 -11.23 15.79 -6.42
CA ASP A 406 -10.48 15.43 -5.23
C ASP A 406 -9.02 15.19 -5.64
N ALA A 407 -8.29 16.26 -5.96
CA ALA A 407 -6.86 16.15 -6.28
C ALA A 407 -6.10 15.66 -5.03
N PRO A 408 -5.14 14.70 -5.16
CA PRO A 408 -4.35 14.19 -4.06
C PRO A 408 -3.41 15.24 -3.45
#